data_e650321b06c4c12d537344403f98571f
#
_entry.id   e650321b06c4c12d537344403f98571f
#
_cell.length_a   1.000
_cell.length_b   1.000
_cell.length_c   1.000
_cell.angle_alpha   90.00
_cell.angle_beta   90.00
_cell.angle_gamma   90.00
#
_symmetry.space_group_name_H-M   'P 1'
#
loop_
_entity.id
_entity.type
_entity.pdbx_description
1 polymer ?
#
loop_
_entity_poly.entity_id
_entity_poly.type
_entity_poly.pdbx_seq_one_letter_code
_entity_poly.pdbx_strand_id
1 'polypeptide(L)'
;MKSKRLLAAALEPVMLSLIAEGPKYGYEIIQCARKISNGQIQWSNSQLYPLLHQLENDKLVEAFWRPSDNGPDRKYYRLTARGRKALSETRSEWQIMTAVFARLWGPDFTLDPSL
;
A
#
# COMPACT_ATOMS: atom_id res chain seq x y z
N MET A 1 -14.04 -2.04 7.78
CA MET A 1 -13.12 -2.79 8.66
C MET A 1 -12.86 -1.99 9.92
N LYS A 2 -12.99 -2.61 11.07
CA LYS A 2 -12.90 -1.90 12.36
C LYS A 2 -11.52 -1.98 13.02
N SER A 3 -10.69 -2.95 12.66
CA SER A 3 -9.40 -3.14 13.32
C SER A 3 -8.38 -2.09 12.89
N LYS A 4 -8.10 -1.15 13.78
CA LYS A 4 -7.08 -0.12 13.55
C LYS A 4 -5.67 -0.72 13.47
N ARG A 5 -5.42 -1.79 14.24
CA ARG A 5 -4.12 -2.46 14.22
C ARG A 5 -3.85 -3.14 12.88
N LEU A 6 -4.85 -3.81 12.34
CA LEU A 6 -4.73 -4.46 11.04
C LEU A 6 -4.55 -3.43 9.94
N LEU A 7 -5.33 -2.36 9.96
CA LEU A 7 -5.19 -1.28 8.98
C LEU A 7 -3.81 -0.65 9.03
N ALA A 8 -3.26 -0.43 10.23
CA ALA A 8 -1.92 0.13 10.38
C ALA A 8 -0.85 -0.83 9.84
N ALA A 9 -0.97 -2.12 10.12
CA ALA A 9 -0.03 -3.12 9.64
C ALA A 9 -0.09 -3.28 8.10
N ALA A 10 -1.27 -3.10 7.52
CA ALA A 10 -1.47 -3.25 6.08
C ALA A 10 -1.08 -2.01 5.27
N LEU A 11 -0.91 -0.86 5.90
CA LEU A 11 -0.69 0.40 5.20
C LEU A 11 0.55 0.36 4.31
N GLU A 12 1.68 -0.05 4.83
CA GLU A 12 2.92 -0.10 4.04
C GLU A 12 2.87 -1.13 2.91
N PRO A 13 2.48 -2.40 3.16
CA PRO A 13 2.38 -3.37 2.06
C PRO A 13 1.42 -2.94 0.96
N VAL A 14 0.28 -2.40 1.31
CA VAL A 14 -0.70 -1.94 0.31
C VAL A 14 -0.15 -0.75 -0.46
N MET A 15 0.48 0.20 0.22
CA MET A 15 1.05 1.38 -0.41
C MET A 15 2.15 1.00 -1.40
N LEU A 16 3.09 0.15 -1.01
CA LEU A 16 4.16 -0.31 -1.89
C LEU A 16 3.59 -1.07 -3.10
N SER A 17 2.56 -1.90 -2.88
CA SER A 17 1.91 -2.65 -3.94
C SER A 17 1.24 -1.74 -4.96
N LEU A 18 0.55 -0.70 -4.51
CA LEU A 18 -0.10 0.26 -5.40
C LEU A 18 0.92 1.05 -6.21
N ILE A 19 2.00 1.48 -5.58
CA ILE A 19 3.07 2.23 -6.27
C ILE A 19 3.81 1.32 -7.25
N ALA A 20 3.88 0.02 -6.97
CA ALA A 20 4.51 -0.96 -7.88
C ALA A 20 3.76 -1.10 -9.19
N GLU A 21 2.46 -0.84 -9.22
CA GLU A 21 1.67 -0.86 -10.45
C GLU A 21 2.02 0.30 -11.39
N GLY A 22 2.56 1.36 -10.85
CA GLY A 22 2.95 2.57 -11.57
C GLY A 22 3.01 3.75 -10.64
N PRO A 23 3.66 4.85 -11.05
CA PRO A 23 3.75 6.04 -10.21
C PRO A 23 2.39 6.57 -9.81
N LYS A 24 2.27 7.02 -8.55
CA LYS A 24 1.02 7.55 -8.02
C LYS A 24 1.30 8.73 -7.09
N TYR A 25 0.36 9.66 -7.03
CA TYR A 25 0.40 10.72 -6.03
C TYR A 25 -0.47 10.34 -4.81
N GLY A 26 -0.28 11.06 -3.70
CA GLY A 26 -0.87 10.65 -2.42
C GLY A 26 -2.38 10.44 -2.42
N TYR A 27 -3.12 11.40 -2.97
CA TYR A 27 -4.59 11.28 -3.04
C TYR A 27 -5.02 10.09 -3.89
N GLU A 28 -4.31 9.82 -4.98
CA GLU A 28 -4.57 8.67 -5.84
C GLU A 28 -4.38 7.35 -5.09
N ILE A 29 -3.35 7.26 -4.25
CA ILE A 29 -3.11 6.09 -3.41
C ILE A 29 -4.30 5.86 -2.47
N ILE A 30 -4.80 6.91 -1.84
CA ILE A 30 -5.97 6.83 -0.95
C ILE A 30 -7.19 6.32 -1.70
N GLN A 31 -7.45 6.87 -2.88
CA GLN A 31 -8.59 6.46 -3.70
C GLN A 31 -8.46 5.02 -4.18
N CYS A 32 -7.29 4.61 -4.62
CA CYS A 32 -7.05 3.24 -5.08
C CYS A 32 -7.26 2.23 -3.94
N ALA A 33 -6.74 2.53 -2.76
CA ALA A 33 -6.93 1.65 -1.59
C ALA A 33 -8.40 1.51 -1.22
N ARG A 34 -9.14 2.61 -1.24
CA ARG A 34 -10.58 2.59 -0.98
C ARG A 34 -11.32 1.74 -2.01
N LYS A 35 -11.01 1.93 -3.27
CA LYS A 35 -11.68 1.23 -4.37
C LYS A 35 -11.39 -0.27 -4.34
N ILE A 36 -10.12 -0.65 -4.20
CA ILE A 36 -9.73 -2.06 -4.23
C ILE A 36 -10.27 -2.85 -3.04
N SER A 37 -10.56 -2.17 -1.94
CA SER A 37 -11.10 -2.78 -0.73
C SER A 37 -12.61 -2.64 -0.59
N ASN A 38 -13.29 -2.15 -1.61
CA ASN A 38 -14.73 -1.86 -1.58
C ASN A 38 -15.10 -0.95 -0.40
N GLY A 39 -14.27 0.05 -0.12
CA GLY A 39 -14.49 1.03 0.94
C GLY A 39 -14.05 0.59 2.33
N GLN A 40 -13.51 -0.62 2.49
CA GLN A 40 -13.06 -1.11 3.78
C GLN A 40 -11.79 -0.41 4.27
N ILE A 41 -10.92 -0.01 3.35
CA ILE A 41 -9.69 0.72 3.67
C ILE A 41 -9.90 2.19 3.37
N GLN A 42 -9.94 3.00 4.43
CA GLN A 42 -10.12 4.44 4.32
C GLN A 42 -9.01 5.13 5.10
N TRP A 43 -7.92 5.46 4.43
CA TRP A 43 -6.80 6.16 5.04
C TRP A 43 -6.97 7.67 4.87
N SER A 44 -6.56 8.40 5.90
CA SER A 44 -6.50 9.86 5.87
C SER A 44 -5.12 10.33 5.41
N ASN A 45 -5.03 11.60 5.06
CA ASN A 45 -3.75 12.24 4.75
C ASN A 45 -2.78 12.14 5.94
N SER A 46 -3.29 12.27 7.16
CA SER A 46 -2.45 12.21 8.36
C SER A 46 -1.85 10.84 8.60
N GLN A 47 -2.47 9.79 8.07
CA GLN A 47 -1.90 8.43 8.12
C GLN A 47 -0.94 8.16 6.96
N LEU A 48 -1.28 8.66 5.78
CA LEU A 48 -0.56 8.35 4.55
C LEU A 48 0.77 9.09 4.42
N TYR A 49 0.75 10.41 4.58
CA TYR A 49 1.93 11.23 4.26
C TYR A 49 3.13 10.99 5.16
N PRO A 50 2.99 10.74 6.47
CA PRO A 50 4.15 10.38 7.27
C PRO A 50 4.83 9.12 6.79
N LEU A 51 4.07 8.12 6.35
CA LEU A 51 4.65 6.89 5.81
C LEU A 51 5.30 7.12 4.46
N LEU A 52 4.68 7.90 3.57
CA LEU A 52 5.31 8.24 2.28
C LEU A 52 6.67 8.92 2.50
N HIS A 53 6.73 9.85 3.45
CA HIS A 53 7.99 10.53 3.78
C HIS A 53 9.03 9.54 4.33
N GLN A 54 8.60 8.59 5.16
CA GLN A 54 9.48 7.56 5.70
C GLN A 54 10.02 6.67 4.59
N LEU A 55 9.16 6.24 3.66
CA LEU A 55 9.57 5.42 2.54
C LEU A 55 10.55 6.17 1.62
N GLU A 56 10.34 7.45 1.44
CA GLU A 56 11.25 8.30 0.66
C GLU A 56 12.61 8.43 1.36
N ASN A 57 12.60 8.67 2.67
CA ASN A 57 13.83 8.74 3.47
C ASN A 57 14.61 7.42 3.44
N ASP A 58 13.91 6.30 3.46
CA ASP A 58 14.51 4.96 3.39
C ASP A 58 14.90 4.56 1.97
N LYS A 59 14.63 5.43 1.00
CA LYS A 59 14.94 5.23 -0.42
C LYS A 59 14.21 4.04 -1.05
N LEU A 60 13.04 3.72 -0.52
CA LEU A 60 12.17 2.70 -1.09
C LEU A 60 11.30 3.27 -2.20
N VAL A 61 10.99 4.56 -2.11
CA VAL A 61 10.33 5.31 -3.16
C VAL A 61 11.13 6.56 -3.46
N GLU A 62 10.97 7.08 -4.68
CA GLU A 62 11.49 8.40 -5.03
C GLU A 62 10.37 9.25 -5.58
N ALA A 63 10.43 10.53 -5.27
CA ALA A 63 9.41 11.48 -5.66
C ALA A 63 9.83 12.27 -6.90
N PHE A 64 8.84 12.62 -7.71
CA PHE A 64 9.03 13.52 -8.85
C PHE A 64 7.75 14.30 -9.09
N TRP A 65 7.86 15.42 -9.78
CA TRP A 65 6.73 16.31 -10.00
C TRP A 65 6.20 16.17 -11.42
N ARG A 66 4.88 16.22 -11.56
CA ARG A 66 4.20 16.28 -12.86
C ARG A 66 3.24 17.45 -12.90
N PRO A 67 3.13 18.16 -14.04
CA PRO A 67 2.09 19.16 -14.21
C PRO A 67 0.71 18.51 -14.07
N SER A 68 -0.24 19.25 -13.48
CA SER A 68 -1.64 18.87 -13.51
C SER A 68 -2.41 19.82 -14.46
N ASP A 69 -3.52 19.32 -15.02
CA ASP A 69 -4.26 20.08 -16.04
C ASP A 69 -4.90 21.36 -15.47
N ASN A 70 -5.33 21.34 -14.22
CA ASN A 70 -6.12 22.41 -13.62
C ASN A 70 -5.63 22.85 -12.25
N GLY A 71 -4.34 22.85 -12.01
CA GLY A 71 -3.83 23.24 -10.70
C GLY A 71 -2.33 23.14 -10.59
N PRO A 72 -1.79 23.21 -9.38
CA PRO A 72 -0.37 23.09 -9.15
C PRO A 72 0.15 21.72 -9.55
N ASP A 73 1.45 21.63 -9.76
CA ASP A 73 2.11 20.37 -10.05
C ASP A 73 1.84 19.37 -8.91
N ARG A 74 1.74 18.09 -9.27
CA ARG A 74 1.53 17.01 -8.32
C ARG A 74 2.80 16.25 -8.05
N LYS A 75 3.02 15.91 -6.79
CA LYS A 75 4.15 15.10 -6.37
C LYS A 75 3.78 13.63 -6.51
N TYR A 76 4.45 12.95 -7.43
CA TYR A 76 4.30 11.52 -7.67
C TYR A 76 5.40 10.74 -6.98
N TYR A 77 5.10 9.49 -6.67
CA TYR A 77 6.04 8.55 -6.07
C TYR A 77 6.15 7.32 -6.95
N ARG A 78 7.35 6.79 -7.10
CA ARG A 78 7.60 5.54 -7.79
C ARG A 78 8.52 4.66 -6.97
N LEU A 79 8.42 3.34 -7.13
CA LEU A 79 9.33 2.43 -6.44
C LEU A 79 10.73 2.53 -6.99
N THR A 80 11.70 2.48 -6.09
CA THR A 80 13.11 2.25 -6.45
C THR A 80 13.36 0.74 -6.55
N ALA A 81 14.54 0.34 -7.01
CA ALA A 81 14.94 -1.08 -6.97
C ALA A 81 14.91 -1.62 -5.54
N ARG A 82 15.34 -0.81 -4.58
CA ARG A 82 15.29 -1.15 -3.16
C ARG A 82 13.85 -1.33 -2.67
N GLY A 83 12.93 -0.49 -3.14
CA GLY A 83 11.51 -0.61 -2.82
C GLY A 83 10.89 -1.88 -3.38
N ARG A 84 11.28 -2.29 -4.59
CA ARG A 84 10.79 -3.54 -5.18
C ARG A 84 11.26 -4.76 -4.39
N LYS A 85 12.51 -4.73 -3.93
CA LYS A 85 13.05 -5.79 -3.07
C LYS A 85 12.31 -5.84 -1.74
N ALA A 86 12.07 -4.69 -1.11
CA ALA A 86 11.33 -4.61 0.15
C ALA A 86 9.90 -5.15 -0.02
N LEU A 87 9.23 -4.83 -1.12
CA LEU A 87 7.90 -5.36 -1.40
C LEU A 87 7.92 -6.88 -1.55
N SER A 88 8.90 -7.41 -2.27
CA SER A 88 9.03 -8.86 -2.45
C SER A 88 9.19 -9.58 -1.11
N GLU A 89 10.04 -9.04 -0.22
CA GLU A 89 10.24 -9.58 1.12
C GLU A 89 8.95 -9.52 1.95
N THR A 90 8.27 -8.39 1.91
CA THR A 90 7.00 -8.20 2.61
C THR A 90 5.94 -9.20 2.11
N ARG A 91 5.84 -9.40 0.80
CA ARG A 91 4.90 -10.37 0.25
C ARG A 91 5.18 -11.78 0.74
N SER A 92 6.44 -12.17 0.80
CA SER A 92 6.83 -13.48 1.32
C SER A 92 6.44 -13.66 2.77
N GLU A 93 6.63 -12.64 3.60
CA GLU A 93 6.23 -12.67 5.01
C GLU A 93 4.72 -12.81 5.16
N TRP A 94 3.94 -12.07 4.40
CA TRP A 94 2.48 -12.17 4.42
C TRP A 94 1.99 -13.53 3.92
N GLN A 95 2.66 -14.13 2.94
CA GLN A 95 2.33 -15.48 2.48
C GLN A 95 2.57 -16.52 3.58
N ILE A 96 3.64 -16.38 4.35
CA ILE A 96 3.89 -17.25 5.51
C ILE A 96 2.76 -17.12 6.51
N MET A 97 2.36 -15.88 6.85
CA MET A 97 1.27 -15.65 7.80
C MET A 97 -0.06 -16.20 7.29
N THR A 98 -0.34 -16.03 6.01
CA THR A 98 -1.55 -16.58 5.39
C THR A 98 -1.59 -18.10 5.50
N ALA A 99 -0.46 -18.77 5.29
CA ALA A 99 -0.35 -20.22 5.42
C ALA A 99 -0.60 -20.68 6.86
N VAL A 100 -0.09 -19.92 7.84
CA VAL A 100 -0.34 -20.19 9.25
C VAL A 100 -1.83 -20.08 9.57
N PHE A 101 -2.49 -19.01 9.12
CA PHE A 101 -3.91 -18.81 9.33
C PHE A 101 -4.75 -19.92 8.68
N ALA A 102 -4.37 -20.34 7.48
CA ALA A 102 -5.06 -21.43 6.79
C ALA A 102 -5.01 -22.73 7.59
N ARG A 103 -3.88 -23.01 8.24
CA ARG A 103 -3.74 -24.18 9.11
C ARG A 103 -4.58 -24.09 10.38
N LEU A 104 -4.64 -22.90 10.98
CA LEU A 104 -5.34 -22.68 12.24
C LEU A 104 -6.85 -22.55 12.06
N TRP A 105 -7.28 -21.91 11.00
CA TRP A 105 -8.69 -21.61 10.74
C TRP A 105 -9.38 -22.62 9.84
N GLY A 106 -8.62 -23.60 9.33
CA GLY A 106 -9.15 -24.75 8.60
C GLY A 106 -9.49 -24.44 7.14
N PRO A 107 -10.19 -25.38 6.49
CA PRO A 107 -10.44 -25.28 5.05
C PRO A 107 -11.37 -24.14 4.64
N ASP A 108 -12.09 -23.55 5.59
CA ASP A 108 -12.98 -22.43 5.31
C ASP A 108 -12.24 -21.11 5.11
N PHE A 109 -10.96 -21.06 5.49
CA PHE A 109 -10.16 -19.87 5.27
C PHE A 109 -9.67 -19.83 3.83
N THR A 110 -10.16 -18.86 3.10
CA THR A 110 -9.72 -18.61 1.72
C THR A 110 -9.36 -17.15 1.56
N LEU A 111 -8.33 -16.90 0.72
CA LEU A 111 -8.09 -15.56 0.22
C LEU A 111 -9.08 -15.32 -0.91
N ASP A 112 -9.99 -14.37 -0.71
CA ASP A 112 -10.97 -14.04 -1.72
C ASP A 112 -10.29 -13.20 -2.81
N PRO A 113 -10.14 -13.73 -4.03
CA PRO A 113 -9.48 -12.99 -5.11
C PRO A 113 -10.29 -11.79 -5.61
N SER A 114 -11.55 -11.67 -5.18
CA SER A 114 -12.39 -10.52 -5.55
C SER A 114 -12.18 -9.30 -4.64
N LEU A 115 -11.46 -9.46 -3.57
CA LEU A 115 -11.15 -8.35 -2.66
C LEU A 115 -10.10 -7.42 -3.22
#